data_1ede64379073a15d567ce5c181301eb9
#
_entry.id   1ede64379073a15d567ce5c181301eb9
#
_cell.length_a   1.000
_cell.length_b   1.000
_cell.length_c   1.000
_cell.angle_alpha   90.00
_cell.angle_beta   90.00
_cell.angle_gamma   90.00
#
_symmetry.space_group_name_H-M   'P 1'
#
loop_
_entity.id
_entity.type
_entity.pdbx_description
1 polymer ?
#
loop_
_entity_poly.entity_id
_entity_poly.type
_entity_poly.pdbx_seq_one_letter_code
_entity_poly.pdbx_strand_id
1 'polypeptide(L)'
;MERREEIELVKRLIDKYDLKNKSRFQKYTYPRYYLFAVLKKNAYMPWVEIARLFERNHASVIHGYNMHEIFAETKDLGYKYFTAAIRDEIKISEEELLRDITQDVLSCRTVNQLKQLQTKVKMGYYD
;
A
#
# COMPACT_ATOMS: atom_id res chain seq x y z
N MET A 1 1.92 -9.88 -3.38
CA MET A 1 1.34 -10.05 -2.02
C MET A 1 -0.10 -10.48 -2.16
N GLU A 2 -0.52 -11.48 -1.41
CA GLU A 2 -1.91 -11.93 -1.43
C GLU A 2 -2.83 -10.91 -0.72
N ARG A 3 -4.11 -10.89 -1.14
CA ARG A 3 -5.12 -10.00 -0.56
C ARG A 3 -5.17 -10.06 0.98
N ARG A 4 -5.11 -11.27 1.53
CA ARG A 4 -5.16 -11.50 2.98
C ARG A 4 -3.96 -10.91 3.69
N GLU A 5 -2.77 -11.03 3.12
CA GLU A 5 -1.52 -10.50 3.67
C GLU A 5 -1.53 -8.97 3.68
N GLU A 6 -2.05 -8.34 2.63
CA GLU A 6 -2.20 -6.90 2.55
C GLU A 6 -3.16 -6.36 3.61
N ILE A 7 -4.28 -7.03 3.80
CA ILE A 7 -5.27 -6.65 4.82
C ILE A 7 -4.64 -6.74 6.21
N GLU A 8 -3.91 -7.81 6.52
CA GLU A 8 -3.22 -7.96 7.80
C GLU A 8 -2.12 -6.90 8.00
N LEU A 9 -1.36 -6.60 6.96
CA LEU A 9 -0.37 -5.53 7.01
C LEU A 9 -1.01 -4.18 7.30
N VAL A 10 -2.11 -3.85 6.62
CA VAL A 10 -2.83 -2.59 6.85
C VAL A 10 -3.38 -2.52 8.26
N LYS A 11 -3.92 -3.60 8.80
CA LYS A 11 -4.39 -3.65 10.20
C LYS A 11 -3.27 -3.33 11.18
N ARG A 12 -2.08 -3.87 10.97
CA ARG A 12 -0.92 -3.56 11.80
C ARG A 12 -0.52 -2.09 11.71
N LEU A 13 -0.56 -1.52 10.51
CA LEU A 13 -0.24 -0.12 10.29
C LEU A 13 -1.27 0.83 10.93
N ILE A 14 -2.54 0.46 10.88
CA ILE A 14 -3.62 1.22 11.55
C ILE A 14 -3.33 1.32 13.06
N ASP A 15 -2.96 0.21 13.69
CA ASP A 15 -2.66 0.18 15.11
C ASP A 15 -1.35 0.90 15.43
N LYS A 16 -0.32 0.69 14.62
CA LYS A 16 1.00 1.28 14.84
C LYS A 16 0.98 2.81 14.78
N TYR A 17 0.25 3.38 13.83
CA TYR A 17 0.17 4.83 13.61
C TYR A 17 -1.09 5.47 14.18
N ASP A 18 -1.88 4.71 14.92
CA ASP A 18 -3.12 5.19 15.57
C ASP A 18 -4.05 5.89 14.57
N LEU A 19 -4.34 5.23 13.46
CA LEU A 19 -5.12 5.82 12.37
C LEU A 19 -6.63 5.79 12.60
N LYS A 20 -7.11 5.17 13.68
CA LYS A 20 -8.52 5.17 14.07
C LYS A 20 -8.92 6.40 14.86
N ASN A 21 -7.95 7.24 15.27
CA ASN A 21 -8.27 8.46 16.04
C ASN A 21 -9.11 9.43 15.21
N LYS A 22 -9.74 10.40 15.88
CA LYS A 22 -10.64 11.38 15.23
C LYS A 22 -9.93 12.63 14.77
N SER A 23 -8.59 12.68 14.84
CA SER A 23 -7.82 13.84 14.44
C SER A 23 -7.92 14.11 12.94
N ARG A 24 -7.99 15.38 12.57
CA ARG A 24 -7.98 15.85 11.18
C ARG A 24 -6.60 16.35 10.72
N PHE A 25 -5.57 16.22 11.56
CA PHE A 25 -4.21 16.60 11.16
C PHE A 25 -3.71 15.74 10.01
N GLN A 26 -2.97 16.33 9.10
CA GLN A 26 -2.40 15.67 7.93
C GLN A 26 -1.55 14.45 8.28
N LYS A 27 -0.88 14.48 9.44
CA LYS A 27 -0.13 13.36 9.99
C LYS A 27 -0.96 12.07 10.07
N TYR A 28 -2.27 12.18 10.29
CA TYR A 28 -3.19 11.05 10.41
C TYR A 28 -4.07 10.88 9.17
N THR A 29 -4.55 11.96 8.57
CA THR A 29 -5.48 11.88 7.44
C THR A 29 -4.80 11.41 6.17
N TYR A 30 -3.59 11.86 5.88
CA TYR A 30 -2.88 11.48 4.67
C TYR A 30 -2.50 9.99 4.64
N PRO A 31 -1.95 9.40 5.73
CA PRO A 31 -1.78 7.96 5.79
C PRO A 31 -3.07 7.16 5.62
N ARG A 32 -4.19 7.64 6.18
CA ARG A 32 -5.50 6.99 5.98
C ARG A 32 -5.86 6.96 4.50
N TYR A 33 -5.74 8.08 3.80
CA TYR A 33 -6.05 8.17 2.36
C TYR A 33 -5.21 7.19 1.55
N TYR A 34 -3.94 7.09 1.85
CA TYR A 34 -3.05 6.16 1.19
C TYR A 34 -3.47 4.70 1.39
N LEU A 35 -3.79 4.33 2.63
CA LEU A 35 -4.24 2.98 2.96
C LEU A 35 -5.61 2.65 2.37
N PHE A 36 -6.51 3.63 2.26
CA PHE A 36 -7.79 3.44 1.54
C PHE A 36 -7.52 3.02 0.10
N ALA A 37 -6.59 3.67 -0.56
CA ALA A 37 -6.21 3.36 -1.93
C ALA A 37 -5.56 1.98 -2.05
N VAL A 38 -4.67 1.62 -1.13
CA VAL A 38 -4.04 0.29 -1.09
C VAL A 38 -5.08 -0.81 -0.96
N LEU A 39 -6.01 -0.68 -0.02
CA LEU A 39 -7.06 -1.68 0.19
C LEU A 39 -8.01 -1.78 -1.01
N LYS A 40 -8.36 -0.65 -1.62
CA LYS A 40 -9.26 -0.65 -2.76
C LYS A 40 -8.62 -1.21 -4.02
N LYS A 41 -7.39 -0.78 -4.33
CA LYS A 41 -6.70 -1.16 -5.57
C LYS A 41 -6.08 -2.55 -5.51
N ASN A 42 -5.49 -2.91 -4.39
CA ASN A 42 -4.73 -4.16 -4.28
C ASN A 42 -5.54 -5.28 -3.66
N ALA A 43 -6.35 -4.99 -2.65
CA ALA A 43 -7.16 -5.99 -1.95
C ALA A 43 -8.60 -6.07 -2.46
N TYR A 44 -9.02 -5.15 -3.31
CA TYR A 44 -10.38 -5.10 -3.89
C TYR A 44 -11.48 -5.06 -2.85
N MET A 45 -11.24 -4.43 -1.71
CA MET A 45 -12.22 -4.35 -0.63
C MET A 45 -13.37 -3.41 -0.98
N PRO A 46 -14.63 -3.77 -0.67
CA PRO A 46 -15.74 -2.82 -0.76
C PRO A 46 -15.54 -1.63 0.19
N TRP A 47 -16.10 -0.47 -0.20
CA TRP A 47 -15.98 0.74 0.60
C TRP A 47 -16.44 0.58 2.04
N VAL A 48 -17.51 -0.18 2.26
CA VAL A 48 -18.08 -0.44 3.57
C VAL A 48 -17.12 -1.22 4.47
N GLU A 49 -16.42 -2.20 3.90
CA GLU A 49 -15.44 -3.00 4.65
C GLU A 49 -14.20 -2.18 5.02
N ILE A 50 -13.72 -1.34 4.11
CA ILE A 50 -12.60 -0.43 4.40
C ILE A 50 -13.00 0.54 5.52
N ALA A 51 -14.21 1.11 5.43
CA ALA A 51 -14.74 2.01 6.45
C ALA A 51 -14.79 1.34 7.83
N ARG A 52 -15.15 0.08 7.87
CA ARG A 52 -15.22 -0.71 9.11
C ARG A 52 -13.84 -0.86 9.78
N LEU A 53 -12.80 -1.09 8.97
CA LEU A 53 -11.43 -1.22 9.49
C LEU A 53 -10.95 0.08 10.15
N PHE A 54 -11.34 1.23 9.63
CA PHE A 54 -10.94 2.53 10.13
C PHE A 54 -11.96 3.17 11.08
N GLU A 55 -13.06 2.48 11.35
CA GLU A 55 -14.18 3.00 12.15
C GLU A 55 -14.71 4.34 11.62
N ARG A 56 -14.90 4.40 10.30
CA ARG A 56 -15.41 5.58 9.57
C ARG A 56 -16.63 5.18 8.75
N ASN A 57 -17.38 6.17 8.24
CA ASN A 57 -18.42 5.88 7.27
C ASN A 57 -17.80 5.74 5.85
N HIS A 58 -18.53 5.07 4.96
CA HIS A 58 -18.01 4.82 3.62
C HIS A 58 -17.84 6.09 2.79
N ALA A 59 -18.62 7.14 3.03
CA ALA A 59 -18.45 8.41 2.34
C ALA A 59 -17.10 9.06 2.64
N SER A 60 -16.62 8.95 3.89
CA SER A 60 -15.29 9.42 4.29
C SER A 60 -14.19 8.64 3.58
N VAL A 61 -14.36 7.34 3.39
CA VAL A 61 -13.39 6.50 2.69
C VAL A 61 -13.32 6.87 1.21
N ILE A 62 -14.46 7.06 0.56
CA ILE A 62 -14.53 7.47 -0.84
C ILE A 62 -13.87 8.83 -1.02
N HIS A 63 -14.15 9.78 -0.13
CA HIS A 63 -13.50 11.09 -0.14
C HIS A 63 -11.98 10.96 -0.03
N GLY A 64 -11.50 10.17 0.94
CA GLY A 64 -10.07 9.95 1.13
C GLY A 64 -9.39 9.29 -0.07
N TYR A 65 -10.04 8.32 -0.69
CA TYR A 65 -9.57 7.70 -1.92
C TYR A 65 -9.44 8.73 -3.05
N ASN A 66 -10.45 9.57 -3.24
CA ASN A 66 -10.42 10.62 -4.26
C ASN A 66 -9.29 11.62 -3.99
N MET A 67 -9.07 11.99 -2.73
CA MET A 67 -7.97 12.87 -2.34
C MET A 67 -6.61 12.22 -2.63
N HIS A 68 -6.47 10.92 -2.38
CA HIS A 68 -5.26 10.18 -2.74
C HIS A 68 -4.98 10.29 -4.24
N GLU A 69 -5.99 10.08 -5.08
CA GLU A 69 -5.83 10.17 -6.54
C GLU A 69 -5.39 11.58 -6.97
N ILE A 70 -5.96 12.62 -6.39
CA ILE A 70 -5.59 14.01 -6.65
C ILE A 70 -4.14 14.27 -6.23
N PHE A 71 -3.76 13.87 -5.04
CA PHE A 71 -2.40 14.09 -4.53
C PHE A 71 -1.35 13.30 -5.31
N ALA A 72 -1.67 12.10 -5.75
CA ALA A 72 -0.78 11.29 -6.57
C ALA A 72 -0.58 11.94 -7.95
N GLU A 73 -1.65 12.45 -8.56
CA GLU A 73 -1.59 13.12 -9.86
C GLU A 73 -0.82 14.44 -9.79
N THR A 74 -1.07 15.25 -8.77
CA THR A 74 -0.39 16.54 -8.57
C THR A 74 0.98 16.43 -7.94
N LYS A 75 1.37 15.24 -7.49
CA LYS A 75 2.65 14.98 -6.80
C LYS A 75 2.85 15.88 -5.58
N ASP A 76 1.82 15.96 -4.75
CA ASP A 76 1.81 16.80 -3.55
C ASP A 76 2.94 16.39 -2.60
N LEU A 77 3.81 17.34 -2.26
CA LEU A 77 4.99 17.07 -1.42
C LEU A 77 4.62 16.78 0.03
N GLY A 78 3.62 17.48 0.56
CA GLY A 78 3.12 17.24 1.93
C GLY A 78 2.55 15.84 2.07
N TYR A 79 1.76 15.41 1.10
CA TYR A 79 1.20 14.07 1.06
C TYR A 79 2.31 13.01 0.98
N LYS A 80 3.29 13.23 0.12
CA LYS A 80 4.45 12.35 0.00
C LYS A 80 5.22 12.23 1.32
N TYR A 81 5.43 13.36 2.00
CA TYR A 81 6.12 13.40 3.28
C TYR A 81 5.38 12.61 4.37
N PHE A 82 4.07 12.88 4.55
CA PHE A 82 3.31 12.25 5.62
C PHE A 82 2.96 10.78 5.36
N THR A 83 3.07 10.31 4.13
CA THR A 83 2.84 8.89 3.79
C THR A 83 4.14 8.09 3.65
N ALA A 84 5.29 8.73 3.76
CA ALA A 84 6.59 8.10 3.49
C ALA A 84 6.84 6.86 4.35
N ALA A 85 6.61 6.96 5.66
CA ALA A 85 6.85 5.85 6.60
C ALA A 85 6.00 4.63 6.26
N ILE A 86 4.72 4.84 5.96
CA ILE A 86 3.79 3.77 5.59
C ILE A 86 4.17 3.15 4.25
N ARG A 87 4.52 3.98 3.25
CA ARG A 87 4.97 3.50 1.95
C ARG A 87 6.23 2.65 2.06
N ASP A 88 7.17 3.07 2.91
CA ASP A 88 8.41 2.32 3.13
C ASP A 88 8.13 0.96 3.77
N GLU A 89 7.23 0.85 4.73
CA GLU A 89 6.86 -0.42 5.35
C GLU A 89 6.18 -1.37 4.36
N ILE A 90 5.30 -0.87 3.51
CA ILE A 90 4.66 -1.66 2.47
C ILE A 90 5.71 -2.14 1.47
N LYS A 91 6.64 -1.27 1.07
CA LYS A 91 7.72 -1.60 0.15
C LYS A 91 8.65 -2.68 0.72
N ILE A 92 9.01 -2.61 1.99
CA ILE A 92 9.83 -3.62 2.66
C ILE A 92 9.13 -4.99 2.62
N SER A 93 7.83 -5.05 2.89
CA SER A 93 7.06 -6.29 2.83
C SER A 93 7.03 -6.87 1.41
N GLU A 94 6.89 -6.03 0.39
CA GLU A 94 6.97 -6.45 -1.01
C GLU A 94 8.37 -6.96 -1.38
N GLU A 95 9.42 -6.31 -0.90
CA GLU A 95 10.80 -6.75 -1.10
C GLU A 95 11.07 -8.12 -0.47
N GLU A 96 10.55 -8.38 0.73
CA GLU A 96 10.64 -9.69 1.37
C GLU A 96 9.99 -10.78 0.50
N LEU A 97 8.82 -10.51 -0.04
CA LEU A 97 8.14 -11.41 -0.96
C LEU A 97 8.96 -11.66 -2.23
N LEU A 98 9.57 -10.62 -2.80
CA LEU A 98 10.44 -10.73 -3.95
C LEU A 98 11.70 -11.57 -3.68
N ARG A 99 12.26 -11.50 -2.48
CA ARG A 99 13.38 -12.36 -2.08
C ARG A 99 13.00 -13.82 -2.10
N ASP A 100 11.84 -14.17 -1.60
CA ASP A 100 11.33 -15.55 -1.63
C ASP A 100 11.15 -16.04 -3.06
N ILE A 101 10.59 -15.22 -3.96
CA ILE A 101 10.45 -15.51 -5.37
C ILE A 101 11.83 -15.69 -6.04
N THR A 102 12.80 -14.85 -5.68
CA THR A 102 14.17 -14.95 -6.21
C THR A 102 14.85 -16.24 -5.79
N GLN A 103 14.64 -16.70 -4.56
CA GLN A 103 15.15 -17.98 -4.09
C GLN A 103 14.53 -19.14 -4.87
N ASP A 104 13.23 -19.11 -5.13
CA ASP A 104 12.55 -20.11 -5.95
C ASP A 104 13.12 -20.14 -7.38
N VAL A 105 13.37 -18.98 -7.97
CA VAL A 105 13.98 -18.87 -9.30
C VAL A 105 15.40 -19.44 -9.32
N LEU A 106 16.19 -19.19 -8.28
CA LEU A 106 17.54 -19.76 -8.14
C LEU A 106 17.49 -21.27 -8.02
N SER A 107 16.50 -21.83 -7.32
CA SER A 107 16.32 -23.28 -7.22
C SER A 107 15.92 -23.92 -8.55
N CYS A 108 15.22 -23.20 -9.40
CA CYS A 108 14.86 -23.64 -10.77
C CYS A 108 16.03 -23.56 -11.76
N ARG A 109 17.07 -22.79 -11.46
CA ARG A 109 18.34 -22.68 -12.22
C ARG A 109 18.22 -22.34 -13.70
N THR A 110 17.22 -21.57 -14.10
CA THR A 110 17.08 -21.13 -15.48
C THR A 110 17.46 -19.66 -15.60
N VAL A 111 18.51 -19.38 -16.38
CA VAL A 111 19.04 -18.03 -16.63
C VAL A 111 17.99 -17.14 -17.29
N ASN A 112 17.14 -17.71 -18.14
CA ASN A 112 16.08 -16.96 -18.82
C ASN A 112 15.03 -16.40 -17.86
N GLN A 113 14.64 -17.16 -16.85
CA GLN A 113 13.69 -16.69 -15.83
C GLN A 113 14.28 -15.54 -15.02
N LEU A 114 15.56 -15.63 -14.69
CA LEU A 114 16.25 -14.57 -13.96
C LEU A 114 16.30 -13.28 -14.78
N LYS A 115 16.62 -13.37 -16.07
CA LYS A 115 16.64 -12.23 -16.99
C LYS A 115 15.27 -11.59 -17.14
N GLN A 116 14.20 -12.38 -17.23
CA GLN A 116 12.84 -11.87 -17.31
C GLN A 116 12.45 -11.10 -16.06
N LEU A 117 12.80 -11.62 -14.89
CA LEU A 117 12.52 -10.95 -13.61
C LEU A 117 13.29 -9.63 -13.52
N GLN A 118 14.56 -9.60 -13.86
CA GLN A 118 15.37 -8.40 -13.88
C GLN A 118 14.84 -7.35 -14.86
N THR A 119 14.39 -7.78 -16.04
CA THR A 119 13.80 -6.89 -17.04
C THR A 119 12.51 -6.24 -16.52
N LYS A 120 11.65 -6.99 -15.84
CA LYS A 120 10.42 -6.44 -15.22
C LYS A 120 10.76 -5.38 -14.17
N VAL A 121 11.73 -5.62 -13.31
CA VAL A 121 12.16 -4.66 -12.30
C VAL A 121 12.71 -3.39 -12.96
N LYS A 122 13.54 -3.52 -13.99
CA LYS A 122 14.12 -2.38 -14.72
C LYS A 122 13.08 -1.56 -15.47
N MET A 123 11.99 -2.14 -15.90
CA MET A 123 10.90 -1.45 -16.59
C MET A 123 9.97 -0.68 -15.66
N GLY A 124 10.22 -0.68 -14.36
CA GLY A 124 9.45 0.11 -13.41
C GLY A 124 8.08 -0.45 -13.07
N TYR A 125 7.86 -1.74 -13.25
CA TYR A 125 6.60 -2.40 -12.92
C TYR A 125 6.26 -2.31 -11.42
N TYR A 126 7.25 -2.04 -10.60
CA TYR A 126 7.13 -2.04 -9.14
C TYR A 126 7.44 -0.68 -8.51
N ASP A 127 7.44 0.36 -9.30
CA ASP A 127 7.64 1.73 -8.80
C ASP A 127 6.41 2.29 -8.09
#